data_c9f474b2a214497053d4cb787960dd7b
#
_entry.id   c9f474b2a214497053d4cb787960dd7b
#
_cell.length_a   1.000
_cell.length_b   1.000
_cell.length_c   1.000
_cell.angle_alpha   90.00
_cell.angle_beta   90.00
_cell.angle_gamma   90.00
#
_symmetry.space_group_name_H-M   'P 1'
#
loop_
_entity.id
_entity.type
_entity.pdbx_description
1 polymer ?
#
loop_
_entity_poly.entity_id
_entity_poly.type
_entity_poly.pdbx_seq_one_letter_code
_entity_poly.pdbx_strand_id
1 'polypeptide(L)'
;MKALIIGGGVTGPVAALALHKAGIEAEIFEAYEQAADGVGGWLMIAPNGINALGIVGAADAVRTIGRPNRRMVMTDGRGKRFGAFDELDPANPSQTVLRPDLYRLLAERATEAGIKLHHGKRLVDVTETADGVTAHFADGSTADGDILLGADGVHSTVRTLIDPDAPGPRYTGLLGFGGSVPGNDFGLAEDEFYFAQGKRGFLGYALTENGDTGWFTNVPSAEPITGDEARRIGAAEWLRRMRELYGDDYPARDILARATTDGMVVLGSMHIMPSAPVWHTNRVVLVGDAAHVPSNSTGQGASMSIESAVELARCLRDLPVPQAFEAYEKLRRPRVEQVAAYGEKANQDKVNGRAAKALMGLVMPIAMKLFLKPEKMFGWLHRHRIDWDAKVNG
;
A
#
# COMPACT_ATOMS: atom_id res chain seq x y z
N MET A 1 15.65 11.86 22.69
CA MET A 1 15.65 10.54 22.01
C MET A 1 15.71 10.79 20.51
N LYS A 2 16.62 10.10 19.82
CA LYS A 2 16.81 10.18 18.36
C LYS A 2 16.51 8.85 17.70
N ALA A 3 15.61 8.85 16.72
CA ALA A 3 15.21 7.68 15.94
C ALA A 3 15.89 7.69 14.56
N LEU A 4 16.51 6.57 14.17
CA LEU A 4 16.96 6.31 12.82
C LEU A 4 15.86 5.59 12.06
N ILE A 5 15.42 6.11 10.92
CA ILE A 5 14.35 5.50 10.10
C ILE A 5 14.95 5.01 8.80
N ILE A 6 14.87 3.70 8.55
CA ILE A 6 15.38 3.08 7.34
C ILE A 6 14.23 2.93 6.33
N GLY A 7 14.33 3.67 5.22
CA GLY A 7 13.36 3.71 4.12
C GLY A 7 12.61 5.03 4.02
N GLY A 8 12.66 5.65 2.85
CA GLY A 8 12.05 6.94 2.50
C GLY A 8 10.73 6.85 1.72
N GLY A 9 10.07 5.68 1.69
CA GLY A 9 8.80 5.47 0.99
C GLY A 9 7.60 6.16 1.69
N VAL A 10 6.47 5.47 1.84
CA VAL A 10 5.29 6.02 2.55
C VAL A 10 5.50 6.00 4.06
N THR A 11 5.94 4.86 4.59
CA THR A 11 6.01 4.60 6.03
C THR A 11 7.00 5.50 6.75
N GLY A 12 8.21 5.64 6.19
CA GLY A 12 9.30 6.38 6.83
C GLY A 12 8.98 7.85 7.09
N PRO A 13 8.60 8.64 6.07
CA PRO A 13 8.22 10.05 6.26
C PRO A 13 7.03 10.23 7.20
N VAL A 14 6.01 9.34 7.14
CA VAL A 14 4.87 9.41 8.09
C VAL A 14 5.31 9.11 9.51
N ALA A 15 6.18 8.09 9.72
CA ALA A 15 6.74 7.79 11.03
C ALA A 15 7.57 8.96 11.56
N ALA A 16 8.38 9.59 10.72
CA ALA A 16 9.18 10.75 11.10
C ALA A 16 8.32 11.94 11.51
N LEU A 17 7.26 12.26 10.75
CA LEU A 17 6.30 13.31 11.10
C LEU A 17 5.55 13.01 12.40
N ALA A 18 5.17 11.76 12.62
CA ALA A 18 4.48 11.34 13.85
C ALA A 18 5.42 11.40 15.07
N LEU A 19 6.68 10.99 14.92
CA LEU A 19 7.71 11.14 15.96
C LEU A 19 8.01 12.61 16.26
N HIS A 20 8.12 13.43 15.23
CA HIS A 20 8.30 14.89 15.40
C HIS A 20 7.14 15.49 16.22
N LYS A 21 5.90 15.11 15.91
CA LYS A 21 4.71 15.51 16.70
C LYS A 21 4.77 15.02 18.14
N ALA A 22 5.39 13.86 18.39
CA ALA A 22 5.64 13.32 19.74
C ALA A 22 6.84 13.98 20.46
N GLY A 23 7.54 14.93 19.84
CA GLY A 23 8.73 15.56 20.39
C GLY A 23 10.00 14.69 20.32
N ILE A 24 10.03 13.71 19.41
CA ILE A 24 11.12 12.78 19.23
C ILE A 24 11.87 13.17 17.93
N GLU A 25 13.19 13.34 18.02
CA GLU A 25 14.04 13.61 16.86
C GLU A 25 14.11 12.39 15.96
N ALA A 26 14.07 12.60 14.63
CA ALA A 26 14.16 11.53 13.66
C ALA A 26 15.00 11.96 12.44
N GLU A 27 15.73 10.99 11.86
CA GLU A 27 16.40 11.13 10.58
C GLU A 27 16.02 9.93 9.69
N ILE A 28 15.82 10.18 8.39
CA ILE A 28 15.40 9.16 7.41
C ILE A 28 16.61 8.81 6.52
N PHE A 29 16.83 7.52 6.27
CA PHE A 29 17.89 6.98 5.43
C PHE A 29 17.28 6.16 4.30
N GLU A 30 17.39 6.67 3.08
CA GLU A 30 16.82 6.05 1.86
C GLU A 30 17.95 5.41 1.03
N ALA A 31 17.72 4.17 0.60
CA ALA A 31 18.72 3.40 -0.14
C ALA A 31 19.00 3.91 -1.55
N TYR A 32 18.03 4.57 -2.18
CA TYR A 32 18.16 5.11 -3.53
C TYR A 32 18.72 6.54 -3.52
N GLU A 33 19.52 6.86 -4.53
CA GLU A 33 20.14 8.19 -4.67
C GLU A 33 19.12 9.27 -5.06
N GLN A 34 18.06 8.87 -5.74
CA GLN A 34 16.96 9.76 -6.14
C GLN A 34 15.65 9.21 -5.59
N ALA A 35 14.72 10.11 -5.33
CA ALA A 35 13.34 9.71 -5.07
C ALA A 35 12.87 8.78 -6.19
N ALA A 36 11.96 7.83 -5.87
CA ALA A 36 11.44 6.85 -6.83
C ALA A 36 10.57 7.54 -7.91
N ASP A 37 11.12 8.55 -8.59
CA ASP A 37 10.45 9.33 -9.61
C ASP A 37 10.10 8.43 -10.80
N GLY A 38 8.82 8.38 -11.14
CA GLY A 38 8.31 7.60 -12.27
C GLY A 38 8.20 6.09 -12.04
N VAL A 39 8.52 5.57 -10.85
CA VAL A 39 8.42 4.14 -10.54
C VAL A 39 7.18 3.84 -9.71
N GLY A 40 6.23 3.15 -10.33
CA GLY A 40 5.03 2.65 -9.65
C GLY A 40 3.74 3.21 -10.23
N GLY A 41 2.67 2.42 -10.05
CA GLY A 41 1.33 2.77 -10.47
C GLY A 41 0.57 3.56 -9.42
N TRP A 42 -0.74 3.55 -9.57
CA TRP A 42 -1.64 4.14 -8.59
C TRP A 42 -1.74 3.29 -7.34
N LEU A 43 -1.98 3.96 -6.25
CA LEU A 43 -2.40 3.35 -5.00
C LEU A 43 -3.63 4.09 -4.44
N MET A 44 -4.39 3.39 -3.63
CA MET A 44 -5.51 3.96 -2.90
C MET A 44 -5.14 4.11 -1.43
N ILE A 45 -5.41 5.29 -0.88
CA ILE A 45 -5.37 5.55 0.55
C ILE A 45 -6.82 5.56 1.03
N ALA A 46 -7.19 4.58 1.85
CA ALA A 46 -8.54 4.44 2.38
C ALA A 46 -8.82 5.44 3.52
N PRO A 47 -10.07 5.63 3.94
CA PRO A 47 -10.45 6.60 4.97
C PRO A 47 -9.67 6.51 6.28
N ASN A 48 -9.36 5.29 6.73
CA ASN A 48 -8.53 5.05 7.90
C ASN A 48 -7.11 5.62 7.74
N GLY A 49 -6.50 5.46 6.55
CA GLY A 49 -5.20 6.05 6.22
C GLY A 49 -5.24 7.57 6.12
N ILE A 50 -6.28 8.16 5.50
CA ILE A 50 -6.48 9.61 5.42
C ILE A 50 -6.64 10.21 6.82
N ASN A 51 -7.39 9.54 7.70
CA ASN A 51 -7.55 9.99 9.09
C ASN A 51 -6.22 9.94 9.86
N ALA A 52 -5.44 8.88 9.70
CA ALA A 52 -4.11 8.79 10.32
C ALA A 52 -3.13 9.86 9.77
N LEU A 53 -3.17 10.16 8.46
CA LEU A 53 -2.44 11.28 7.88
C LEU A 53 -2.88 12.65 8.45
N GLY A 54 -4.14 12.79 8.83
CA GLY A 54 -4.66 13.99 9.50
C GLY A 54 -3.97 14.26 10.82
N ILE A 55 -3.58 13.22 11.58
CA ILE A 55 -2.87 13.34 12.85
C ILE A 55 -1.51 14.02 12.66
N VAL A 56 -0.83 13.73 11.56
CA VAL A 56 0.49 14.30 11.23
C VAL A 56 0.41 15.53 10.30
N GLY A 57 -0.80 16.06 10.04
CA GLY A 57 -1.00 17.25 9.22
C GLY A 57 -0.75 17.05 7.71
N ALA A 58 -0.75 15.80 7.22
CA ALA A 58 -0.47 15.49 5.81
C ALA A 58 -1.73 15.21 4.97
N ALA A 59 -2.92 15.04 5.59
CA ALA A 59 -4.13 14.63 4.88
C ALA A 59 -4.57 15.64 3.81
N ASP A 60 -4.55 16.95 4.11
CA ASP A 60 -4.99 17.96 3.16
C ASP A 60 -4.05 18.04 1.95
N ALA A 61 -2.74 17.96 2.19
CA ALA A 61 -1.77 17.92 1.11
C ALA A 61 -1.96 16.66 0.21
N VAL A 62 -2.25 15.50 0.79
CA VAL A 62 -2.56 14.29 0.01
C VAL A 62 -3.84 14.46 -0.83
N ARG A 63 -4.86 15.18 -0.33
CA ARG A 63 -6.07 15.49 -1.11
C ARG A 63 -5.79 16.39 -2.32
N THR A 64 -4.73 17.21 -2.29
CA THR A 64 -4.38 18.06 -3.46
C THR A 64 -3.75 17.30 -4.60
N ILE A 65 -3.12 16.15 -4.33
CA ILE A 65 -2.50 15.27 -5.33
C ILE A 65 -3.32 14.02 -5.63
N GLY A 66 -4.45 13.84 -4.94
CA GLY A 66 -5.30 12.67 -5.04
C GLY A 66 -6.66 12.97 -5.63
N ARG A 67 -7.27 11.94 -6.19
CA ARG A 67 -8.70 11.98 -6.54
C ARG A 67 -9.54 11.25 -5.50
N PRO A 68 -10.63 11.88 -5.04
CA PRO A 68 -11.54 11.23 -4.10
C PRO A 68 -12.33 10.13 -4.81
N ASN A 69 -12.42 8.97 -4.16
CA ASN A 69 -13.33 7.90 -4.57
C ASN A 69 -14.52 7.90 -3.61
N ARG A 70 -15.64 8.45 -4.02
CA ARG A 70 -16.86 8.51 -3.20
C ARG A 70 -17.76 7.32 -3.44
N ARG A 71 -17.55 6.62 -4.56
CA ARG A 71 -18.33 5.44 -4.92
C ARG A 71 -17.48 4.40 -5.64
N MET A 72 -17.64 3.15 -5.25
CA MET A 72 -17.13 1.98 -5.98
C MET A 72 -18.24 1.39 -6.83
N VAL A 73 -18.01 1.22 -8.11
CA VAL A 73 -18.98 0.68 -9.07
C VAL A 73 -18.51 -0.67 -9.59
N MET A 74 -19.34 -1.69 -9.46
CA MET A 74 -19.07 -3.05 -9.94
C MET A 74 -19.77 -3.29 -11.26
N THR A 75 -19.02 -3.72 -12.28
CA THR A 75 -19.57 -4.06 -13.60
C THR A 75 -19.18 -5.49 -14.00
N ASP A 76 -20.01 -6.13 -14.82
CA ASP A 76 -19.66 -7.39 -15.47
C ASP A 76 -18.78 -7.15 -16.72
N GLY A 77 -18.30 -8.22 -17.35
CA GLY A 77 -17.50 -8.16 -18.58
C GLY A 77 -18.26 -7.67 -19.83
N ARG A 78 -19.50 -7.20 -19.67
CA ARG A 78 -20.29 -6.52 -20.69
C ARG A 78 -20.53 -5.05 -20.35
N GLY A 79 -19.94 -4.57 -19.24
CA GLY A 79 -20.13 -3.21 -18.74
C GLY A 79 -21.44 -2.97 -18.00
N LYS A 80 -22.26 -4.01 -17.77
CA LYS A 80 -23.49 -3.86 -17.01
C LYS A 80 -23.19 -3.70 -15.53
N ARG A 81 -23.65 -2.59 -14.93
CA ARG A 81 -23.56 -2.37 -13.48
C ARG A 81 -24.41 -3.39 -12.74
N PHE A 82 -23.84 -4.08 -11.76
CA PHE A 82 -24.57 -5.00 -10.89
C PHE A 82 -24.48 -4.65 -9.41
N GLY A 83 -23.64 -3.66 -9.06
CA GLY A 83 -23.54 -3.13 -7.71
C GLY A 83 -22.81 -1.80 -7.68
N ALA A 84 -23.07 -1.05 -6.61
CA ALA A 84 -22.28 0.14 -6.27
C ALA A 84 -22.31 0.29 -4.75
N PHE A 85 -21.21 0.84 -4.22
CA PHE A 85 -21.05 1.12 -2.80
C PHE A 85 -20.58 2.56 -2.64
N ASP A 86 -21.32 3.32 -1.86
CA ASP A 86 -20.88 4.65 -1.44
C ASP A 86 -19.79 4.52 -0.36
N GLU A 87 -18.89 5.49 -0.33
CA GLU A 87 -17.85 5.55 0.71
C GLU A 87 -18.47 5.66 2.11
N LEU A 88 -17.93 4.89 3.05
CA LEU A 88 -18.43 4.80 4.42
C LEU A 88 -18.07 6.03 5.29
N ASP A 89 -17.09 6.80 4.87
CA ASP A 89 -16.72 8.07 5.48
C ASP A 89 -16.71 9.19 4.41
N PRO A 90 -17.89 9.74 4.07
CA PRO A 90 -18.00 10.77 3.03
C PRO A 90 -17.19 12.05 3.32
N ALA A 91 -16.87 12.32 4.58
CA ALA A 91 -16.03 13.46 4.98
C ALA A 91 -14.56 13.24 4.65
N ASN A 92 -14.11 11.97 4.67
CA ASN A 92 -12.74 11.57 4.36
C ASN A 92 -12.75 10.43 3.33
N PRO A 93 -13.18 10.68 2.10
CA PRO A 93 -13.24 9.62 1.09
C PRO A 93 -11.85 9.08 0.78
N SER A 94 -11.79 7.82 0.35
CA SER A 94 -10.57 7.22 -0.17
C SER A 94 -9.97 8.11 -1.25
N GLN A 95 -8.64 8.18 -1.32
CA GLN A 95 -7.91 8.95 -2.34
C GLN A 95 -7.13 8.00 -3.24
N THR A 96 -7.29 8.11 -4.55
CA THR A 96 -6.39 7.48 -5.52
C THR A 96 -5.29 8.46 -5.85
N VAL A 97 -4.04 8.06 -5.66
CA VAL A 97 -2.85 8.88 -5.88
C VAL A 97 -1.82 8.12 -6.72
N LEU A 98 -0.99 8.84 -7.47
CA LEU A 98 0.21 8.26 -8.06
C LEU A 98 1.25 8.04 -6.95
N ARG A 99 1.85 6.85 -6.94
CA ARG A 99 2.83 6.49 -5.91
C ARG A 99 4.03 7.44 -5.86
N PRO A 100 4.63 7.85 -7.00
CA PRO A 100 5.72 8.83 -6.98
C PRO A 100 5.33 10.18 -6.36
N ASP A 101 4.13 10.68 -6.67
CA ASP A 101 3.66 11.96 -6.14
C ASP A 101 3.43 11.90 -4.63
N LEU A 102 2.91 10.78 -4.13
CA LEU A 102 2.76 10.57 -2.69
C LEU A 102 4.13 10.52 -1.99
N TYR A 103 5.11 9.83 -2.57
CA TYR A 103 6.46 9.73 -1.99
C TYR A 103 7.12 11.09 -1.91
N ARG A 104 7.08 11.86 -3.02
CA ARG A 104 7.62 13.22 -3.08
C ARG A 104 6.94 14.12 -2.04
N LEU A 105 5.61 14.13 -2.01
CA LEU A 105 4.84 14.96 -1.07
C LEU A 105 5.18 14.66 0.39
N LEU A 106 5.25 13.38 0.77
CA LEU A 106 5.56 12.99 2.15
C LEU A 106 7.00 13.33 2.53
N ALA A 107 7.96 13.17 1.60
CA ALA A 107 9.35 13.56 1.79
C ALA A 107 9.49 15.10 1.95
N GLU A 108 8.79 15.88 1.12
CA GLU A 108 8.74 17.34 1.21
C GLU A 108 8.15 17.77 2.56
N ARG A 109 7.03 17.20 3.00
CA ARG A 109 6.42 17.49 4.31
C ARG A 109 7.36 17.17 5.47
N ALA A 110 8.10 16.05 5.41
CA ALA A 110 9.09 15.71 6.41
C ALA A 110 10.24 16.75 6.44
N THR A 111 10.74 17.16 5.27
CA THR A 111 11.79 18.16 5.14
C THR A 111 11.36 19.54 5.64
N GLU A 112 10.13 19.98 5.31
CA GLU A 112 9.53 21.21 5.81
C GLU A 112 9.40 21.24 7.35
N ALA A 113 9.18 20.06 7.96
CA ALA A 113 9.19 19.91 9.41
C ALA A 113 10.61 19.86 10.03
N GLY A 114 11.67 20.05 9.22
CA GLY A 114 13.06 20.04 9.66
C GLY A 114 13.68 18.65 9.80
N ILE A 115 13.00 17.59 9.33
CA ILE A 115 13.51 16.21 9.38
C ILE A 115 14.50 16.01 8.24
N LYS A 116 15.66 15.47 8.55
CA LYS A 116 16.70 15.19 7.55
C LYS A 116 16.37 13.89 6.80
N LEU A 117 16.46 13.94 5.47
CA LEU A 117 16.36 12.80 4.58
C LEU A 117 17.69 12.61 3.84
N HIS A 118 18.35 11.48 4.11
CA HIS A 118 19.63 11.10 3.52
C HIS A 118 19.40 10.07 2.41
N HIS A 119 19.75 10.42 1.19
CA HIS A 119 19.70 9.52 0.03
C HIS A 119 20.98 8.73 -0.16
N GLY A 120 20.95 7.62 -0.91
CA GLY A 120 22.08 6.74 -1.17
C GLY A 120 22.55 5.93 0.05
N LYS A 121 21.71 5.85 1.09
CA LYS A 121 22.04 5.20 2.37
C LYS A 121 21.38 3.81 2.46
N ARG A 122 21.95 2.86 1.76
CA ARG A 122 21.51 1.45 1.82
C ARG A 122 22.05 0.80 3.08
N LEU A 123 21.15 0.44 4.00
CA LEU A 123 21.49 -0.29 5.23
C LEU A 123 22.04 -1.67 4.88
N VAL A 124 23.11 -2.07 5.55
CA VAL A 124 23.73 -3.40 5.43
C VAL A 124 23.83 -4.13 6.76
N ASP A 125 23.93 -3.40 7.88
CA ASP A 125 24.01 -4.00 9.21
C ASP A 125 23.53 -3.03 10.29
N VAL A 126 23.20 -3.57 11.48
CA VAL A 126 22.80 -2.82 12.67
C VAL A 126 23.54 -3.37 13.88
N THR A 127 24.22 -2.50 14.60
CA THR A 127 24.80 -2.83 15.92
C THR A 127 23.89 -2.27 17.00
N GLU A 128 23.31 -3.15 17.82
CA GLU A 128 22.48 -2.77 18.97
C GLU A 128 23.29 -2.93 20.26
N THR A 129 23.21 -1.93 21.13
CA THR A 129 23.86 -1.91 22.45
C THR A 129 22.83 -1.57 23.54
N ALA A 130 23.25 -1.63 24.81
CA ALA A 130 22.39 -1.19 25.90
C ALA A 130 22.02 0.31 25.80
N ASP A 131 22.87 1.13 25.21
CA ASP A 131 22.73 2.59 25.18
C ASP A 131 22.15 3.16 23.88
N GLY A 132 22.20 2.39 22.76
CA GLY A 132 21.72 2.88 21.47
C GLY A 132 21.88 1.88 20.33
N VAL A 133 21.72 2.38 19.12
CA VAL A 133 21.89 1.63 17.87
C VAL A 133 22.81 2.38 16.93
N THR A 134 23.63 1.63 16.18
CA THR A 134 24.42 2.14 15.06
C THR A 134 23.97 1.46 13.78
N ALA A 135 23.50 2.25 12.80
CA ALA A 135 23.20 1.79 11.45
C ALA A 135 24.46 1.84 10.60
N HIS A 136 24.78 0.77 9.86
CA HIS A 136 25.90 0.68 8.94
C HIS A 136 25.40 0.68 7.50
N PHE A 137 25.96 1.54 6.65
CA PHE A 137 25.53 1.68 5.26
C PHE A 137 26.55 1.12 4.28
N ALA A 138 26.09 0.74 3.09
CA ALA A 138 26.92 0.14 2.04
C ALA A 138 28.06 1.05 1.54
N ASP A 139 27.94 2.36 1.71
CA ASP A 139 28.97 3.35 1.39
C ASP A 139 30.07 3.48 2.47
N GLY A 140 30.00 2.65 3.52
CA GLY A 140 30.94 2.65 4.65
C GLY A 140 30.62 3.69 5.73
N SER A 141 29.62 4.54 5.56
CA SER A 141 29.21 5.49 6.59
C SER A 141 28.35 4.81 7.67
N THR A 142 28.21 5.48 8.81
CA THR A 142 27.39 5.04 9.94
C THR A 142 26.50 6.16 10.44
N ALA A 143 25.45 5.81 11.18
CA ALA A 143 24.61 6.74 11.91
C ALA A 143 24.26 6.17 13.29
N ASP A 144 24.32 7.02 14.33
CA ASP A 144 23.99 6.64 15.69
C ASP A 144 22.67 7.25 16.14
N GLY A 145 21.90 6.46 16.89
CA GLY A 145 20.61 6.85 17.46
C GLY A 145 20.26 6.05 18.72
N ASP A 146 19.18 6.42 19.34
CA ASP A 146 18.64 5.69 20.50
C ASP A 146 17.84 4.47 20.09
N ILE A 147 17.14 4.56 18.95
CA ILE A 147 16.30 3.50 18.36
C ILE A 147 16.40 3.51 16.83
N LEU A 148 16.06 2.37 16.21
CA LEU A 148 15.97 2.23 14.75
C LEU A 148 14.61 1.68 14.35
N LEU A 149 13.98 2.32 13.37
CA LEU A 149 12.73 1.91 12.74
C LEU A 149 13.02 1.34 11.34
N GLY A 150 12.70 0.07 11.12
CA GLY A 150 12.71 -0.57 9.81
C GLY A 150 11.42 -0.26 9.06
N ALA A 151 11.46 0.72 8.16
CA ALA A 151 10.39 1.13 7.25
C ALA A 151 10.75 0.85 5.78
N ASP A 152 11.61 -0.15 5.56
CA ASP A 152 12.31 -0.50 4.32
C ASP A 152 11.52 -1.48 3.43
N GLY A 153 10.22 -1.63 3.70
CA GLY A 153 9.28 -2.25 2.79
C GLY A 153 9.27 -3.78 2.81
N VAL A 154 8.60 -4.35 1.81
CA VAL A 154 8.31 -5.80 1.73
C VAL A 154 9.57 -6.68 1.72
N HIS A 155 10.68 -6.19 1.18
CA HIS A 155 11.97 -6.86 1.15
C HIS A 155 12.93 -6.35 2.24
N SER A 156 12.41 -6.04 3.41
CA SER A 156 13.13 -5.42 4.53
C SER A 156 14.43 -6.14 4.88
N THR A 157 15.52 -5.37 4.87
CA THR A 157 16.83 -5.76 5.40
C THR A 157 16.78 -5.79 6.93
N VAL A 158 16.12 -4.79 7.55
CA VAL A 158 15.98 -4.72 9.00
C VAL A 158 15.30 -5.97 9.56
N ARG A 159 14.26 -6.48 8.89
CA ARG A 159 13.57 -7.72 9.30
C ARG A 159 14.53 -8.90 9.36
N THR A 160 15.38 -9.09 8.36
CA THR A 160 16.34 -10.19 8.33
C THR A 160 17.50 -10.00 9.32
N LEU A 161 17.83 -8.78 9.68
CA LEU A 161 18.85 -8.49 10.69
C LEU A 161 18.36 -8.81 12.12
N ILE A 162 17.09 -8.53 12.45
CA ILE A 162 16.55 -8.83 13.78
C ILE A 162 16.03 -10.28 13.92
N ASP A 163 15.69 -10.92 12.80
CA ASP A 163 15.25 -12.31 12.76
C ASP A 163 15.76 -12.97 11.47
N PRO A 164 16.95 -13.58 11.49
CA PRO A 164 17.53 -14.24 10.31
C PRO A 164 16.67 -15.37 9.75
N ASP A 165 15.79 -15.96 10.57
CA ASP A 165 14.88 -17.03 10.18
C ASP A 165 13.51 -16.51 9.74
N ALA A 166 13.32 -15.17 9.68
CA ALA A 166 12.06 -14.56 9.26
C ALA A 166 11.64 -15.04 7.88
N PRO A 167 10.37 -15.45 7.70
CA PRO A 167 9.87 -15.83 6.39
C PRO A 167 9.92 -14.64 5.43
N GLY A 168 10.32 -14.92 4.19
CA GLY A 168 10.22 -13.93 3.11
C GLY A 168 8.77 -13.67 2.69
N PRO A 169 8.55 -12.61 1.90
CA PRO A 169 7.24 -12.34 1.34
C PRO A 169 6.82 -13.48 0.40
N ARG A 170 5.55 -13.89 0.51
CA ARG A 170 4.97 -14.99 -0.27
C ARG A 170 4.33 -14.44 -1.55
N TYR A 171 4.64 -15.05 -2.68
CA TYR A 171 3.99 -14.75 -3.95
C TYR A 171 2.50 -15.11 -3.92
N THR A 172 1.65 -14.26 -4.48
CA THR A 172 0.18 -14.42 -4.45
C THR A 172 -0.39 -15.22 -5.61
N GLY A 173 0.43 -15.62 -6.59
CA GLY A 173 -0.04 -16.18 -7.86
C GLY A 173 -0.56 -15.11 -8.84
N LEU A 174 -0.23 -13.82 -8.61
CA LEU A 174 -0.71 -12.70 -9.41
C LEU A 174 0.44 -11.79 -9.86
N LEU A 175 0.37 -11.37 -11.12
CA LEU A 175 1.19 -10.30 -11.68
C LEU A 175 0.36 -9.03 -11.80
N GLY A 176 0.92 -7.90 -11.39
CA GLY A 176 0.28 -6.59 -11.45
C GLY A 176 0.68 -5.79 -12.69
N PHE A 177 -0.31 -5.14 -13.30
CA PHE A 177 -0.13 -4.23 -14.43
C PHE A 177 -1.02 -3.02 -14.24
N GLY A 178 -0.62 -1.89 -14.82
CA GLY A 178 -1.41 -0.66 -14.82
C GLY A 178 -1.01 0.26 -15.96
N GLY A 179 -1.71 1.37 -16.08
CA GLY A 179 -1.43 2.40 -17.08
C GLY A 179 -2.57 3.39 -17.24
N SER A 180 -2.46 4.22 -18.27
CA SER A 180 -3.51 5.13 -18.67
C SER A 180 -3.70 5.14 -20.17
N VAL A 181 -4.89 5.56 -20.60
CA VAL A 181 -5.21 5.85 -22.01
C VAL A 181 -5.83 7.24 -22.10
N PRO A 182 -5.54 8.03 -23.15
CA PRO A 182 -6.03 9.38 -23.28
C PRO A 182 -7.56 9.48 -23.27
N GLY A 183 -8.08 10.47 -22.57
CA GLY A 183 -9.49 10.85 -22.56
C GLY A 183 -10.41 9.98 -21.72
N ASN A 184 -11.67 10.43 -21.62
CA ASN A 184 -12.77 9.81 -20.85
C ASN A 184 -13.87 9.24 -21.77
N ASP A 185 -13.53 8.42 -22.75
CA ASP A 185 -14.50 7.87 -23.70
C ASP A 185 -15.40 6.78 -23.08
N PHE A 186 -15.11 6.40 -21.83
CA PHE A 186 -15.88 5.40 -21.08
C PHE A 186 -16.95 6.02 -20.18
N GLY A 187 -17.08 7.37 -20.18
CA GLY A 187 -18.09 8.10 -19.42
C GLY A 187 -17.92 7.95 -17.90
N LEU A 188 -16.67 7.98 -17.43
CA LEU A 188 -16.35 7.83 -16.01
C LEU A 188 -16.71 9.11 -15.25
N ALA A 189 -17.34 8.95 -14.09
CA ALA A 189 -17.54 10.04 -13.15
C ALA A 189 -16.25 10.36 -12.39
N GLU A 190 -16.07 11.61 -11.98
CA GLU A 190 -14.84 12.09 -11.35
C GLU A 190 -14.54 11.45 -9.97
N ASP A 191 -15.58 11.02 -9.28
CA ASP A 191 -15.51 10.49 -7.91
C ASP A 191 -15.90 9.01 -7.82
N GLU A 192 -16.00 8.32 -8.94
CA GLU A 192 -16.30 6.89 -9.02
C GLU A 192 -15.05 6.07 -9.39
N PHE A 193 -14.89 4.94 -8.72
CA PHE A 193 -13.91 3.93 -9.04
C PHE A 193 -14.61 2.66 -9.53
N TYR A 194 -14.22 2.16 -10.69
CA TYR A 194 -14.90 1.08 -11.38
C TYR A 194 -14.11 -0.23 -11.30
N PHE A 195 -14.82 -1.33 -11.09
CA PHE A 195 -14.29 -2.69 -11.10
C PHE A 195 -15.06 -3.55 -12.10
N ALA A 196 -14.45 -3.87 -13.23
CA ALA A 196 -15.01 -4.76 -14.23
C ALA A 196 -14.60 -6.22 -13.92
N GLN A 197 -15.57 -7.08 -13.67
CA GLN A 197 -15.37 -8.51 -13.53
C GLN A 197 -15.53 -9.19 -14.88
N GLY A 198 -14.42 -9.45 -15.55
CA GLY A 198 -14.39 -10.13 -16.83
C GLY A 198 -14.41 -11.66 -16.68
N LYS A 199 -14.50 -12.35 -17.83
CA LYS A 199 -14.51 -13.83 -17.89
C LYS A 199 -13.21 -14.46 -17.38
N ARG A 200 -12.07 -13.82 -17.67
CA ARG A 200 -10.72 -14.35 -17.37
C ARG A 200 -9.96 -13.51 -16.37
N GLY A 201 -10.31 -12.24 -16.23
CA GLY A 201 -9.60 -11.29 -15.39
C GLY A 201 -10.51 -10.21 -14.85
N PHE A 202 -9.92 -9.39 -14.03
CA PHE A 202 -10.50 -8.25 -13.37
C PHE A 202 -9.75 -7.00 -13.84
N LEU A 203 -10.47 -5.91 -14.09
CA LEU A 203 -9.88 -4.61 -14.39
C LEU A 203 -10.45 -3.57 -13.45
N GLY A 204 -9.58 -2.84 -12.72
CA GLY A 204 -9.94 -1.60 -12.04
C GLY A 204 -9.65 -0.41 -12.96
N TYR A 205 -10.53 0.57 -13.01
CA TYR A 205 -10.35 1.77 -13.82
C TYR A 205 -11.08 2.97 -13.23
N ALA A 206 -10.52 4.15 -13.47
CA ALA A 206 -11.06 5.41 -12.97
C ALA A 206 -10.54 6.58 -13.82
N LEU A 207 -11.15 7.73 -13.67
CA LEU A 207 -10.65 8.97 -14.28
C LEU A 207 -9.40 9.44 -13.53
N THR A 208 -8.35 9.83 -14.28
CA THR A 208 -7.13 10.44 -13.73
C THR A 208 -7.30 11.95 -13.54
N GLU A 209 -6.35 12.59 -12.87
CA GLU A 209 -6.30 14.05 -12.74
C GLU A 209 -6.29 14.78 -14.08
N ASN A 210 -5.59 14.21 -15.06
CA ASN A 210 -5.46 14.78 -16.40
C ASN A 210 -6.69 14.55 -17.30
N GLY A 211 -7.75 13.91 -16.76
CA GLY A 211 -8.93 13.58 -17.55
C GLY A 211 -8.77 12.30 -18.40
N ASP A 212 -7.70 11.57 -18.22
CA ASP A 212 -7.45 10.30 -18.89
C ASP A 212 -8.13 9.13 -18.17
N THR A 213 -8.31 8.01 -18.85
CA THR A 213 -8.78 6.76 -18.25
C THR A 213 -7.59 5.96 -17.76
N GLY A 214 -7.41 5.93 -16.45
CA GLY A 214 -6.43 5.05 -15.85
C GLY A 214 -6.97 3.68 -15.54
N TRP A 215 -6.09 2.67 -15.54
CA TRP A 215 -6.48 1.29 -15.33
C TRP A 215 -5.40 0.49 -14.60
N PHE A 216 -5.81 -0.57 -13.91
CA PHE A 216 -4.91 -1.58 -13.38
C PHE A 216 -5.57 -2.96 -13.43
N THR A 217 -4.74 -4.00 -13.44
CA THR A 217 -5.20 -5.38 -13.38
C THR A 217 -4.22 -6.28 -12.67
N ASN A 218 -4.73 -7.40 -12.15
CA ASN A 218 -3.93 -8.50 -11.62
C ASN A 218 -4.22 -9.75 -12.43
N VAL A 219 -3.17 -10.27 -13.08
CA VAL A 219 -3.27 -11.44 -13.97
C VAL A 219 -2.73 -12.67 -13.23
N PRO A 220 -3.47 -13.77 -13.18
CA PRO A 220 -2.96 -15.03 -12.63
C PRO A 220 -1.70 -15.52 -13.38
N SER A 221 -0.67 -15.91 -12.61
CA SER A 221 0.56 -16.55 -13.11
C SER A 221 0.99 -17.62 -12.11
N ALA A 222 1.30 -18.82 -12.60
CA ALA A 222 1.77 -19.90 -11.74
C ALA A 222 3.12 -19.57 -11.10
N GLU A 223 4.00 -18.91 -11.87
CA GLU A 223 5.35 -18.57 -11.44
C GLU A 223 5.51 -17.07 -11.23
N PRO A 224 6.25 -16.65 -10.19
CA PRO A 224 6.64 -15.26 -10.05
C PRO A 224 7.63 -14.89 -11.16
N ILE A 225 7.72 -13.60 -11.46
CA ILE A 225 8.74 -13.02 -12.34
C ILE A 225 9.56 -12.00 -11.58
N THR A 226 10.85 -11.94 -11.87
CA THR A 226 11.72 -10.88 -11.38
C THR A 226 11.50 -9.59 -12.18
N GLY A 227 11.93 -8.45 -11.62
CA GLY A 227 11.89 -7.18 -12.35
C GLY A 227 12.71 -7.22 -13.65
N ASP A 228 13.84 -7.96 -13.67
CA ASP A 228 14.66 -8.15 -14.87
C ASP A 228 13.97 -9.00 -15.93
N GLU A 229 13.26 -10.04 -15.52
CA GLU A 229 12.44 -10.85 -16.44
C GLU A 229 11.29 -10.04 -17.02
N ALA A 230 10.63 -9.25 -16.19
CA ALA A 230 9.55 -8.36 -16.64
C ALA A 230 10.04 -7.37 -17.70
N ARG A 231 11.23 -6.77 -17.48
CA ARG A 231 11.88 -5.87 -18.44
C ARG A 231 12.31 -6.58 -19.72
N ARG A 232 12.86 -7.80 -19.64
CA ARG A 232 13.27 -8.60 -20.80
C ARG A 232 12.10 -9.00 -21.71
N ILE A 233 10.95 -9.34 -21.10
CA ILE A 233 9.72 -9.63 -21.84
C ILE A 233 9.25 -8.37 -22.59
N GLY A 234 9.36 -7.20 -21.95
CA GLY A 234 9.04 -5.91 -22.54
C GLY A 234 7.55 -5.57 -22.56
N ALA A 235 7.26 -4.27 -22.53
CA ALA A 235 5.89 -3.76 -22.44
C ALA A 235 5.00 -4.16 -23.63
N ALA A 236 5.56 -4.25 -24.84
CA ALA A 236 4.81 -4.64 -26.05
C ALA A 236 4.25 -6.07 -25.95
N GLU A 237 5.05 -7.01 -25.47
CA GLU A 237 4.63 -8.40 -25.31
C GLU A 237 3.62 -8.54 -24.16
N TRP A 238 3.82 -7.83 -23.06
CA TRP A 238 2.84 -7.79 -21.97
C TRP A 238 1.50 -7.25 -22.42
N LEU A 239 1.51 -6.16 -23.19
CA LEU A 239 0.29 -5.56 -23.73
C LEU A 239 -0.42 -6.51 -24.70
N ARG A 240 0.32 -7.23 -25.55
CA ARG A 240 -0.23 -8.26 -26.43
C ARG A 240 -0.94 -9.37 -25.63
N ARG A 241 -0.28 -9.91 -24.61
CA ARG A 241 -0.86 -10.95 -23.73
C ARG A 241 -2.13 -10.46 -23.03
N MET A 242 -2.15 -9.21 -22.54
CA MET A 242 -3.34 -8.65 -21.91
C MET A 242 -4.48 -8.46 -22.92
N ARG A 243 -4.20 -7.99 -24.14
CA ARG A 243 -5.20 -7.88 -25.19
C ARG A 243 -5.84 -9.24 -25.54
N GLU A 244 -5.06 -10.30 -25.57
CA GLU A 244 -5.58 -11.66 -25.75
C GLU A 244 -6.41 -12.13 -24.55
N LEU A 245 -5.96 -11.83 -23.34
CA LEU A 245 -6.68 -12.22 -22.12
C LEU A 245 -8.05 -11.56 -22.01
N TYR A 246 -8.13 -10.26 -22.33
CA TYR A 246 -9.33 -9.44 -22.16
C TYR A 246 -10.13 -9.20 -23.45
N GLY A 247 -9.81 -9.89 -24.53
CA GLY A 247 -10.38 -9.63 -25.86
C GLY A 247 -11.90 -9.69 -25.96
N ASP A 248 -12.57 -10.38 -25.02
CA ASP A 248 -14.03 -10.52 -24.96
C ASP A 248 -14.68 -9.64 -23.87
N ASP A 249 -13.91 -8.95 -23.04
CA ASP A 249 -14.40 -8.27 -21.85
C ASP A 249 -14.43 -6.75 -22.04
N TYR A 250 -15.59 -6.14 -21.93
CA TYR A 250 -15.78 -4.68 -21.93
C TYR A 250 -15.76 -4.15 -20.46
N PRO A 251 -15.12 -3.02 -20.17
CA PRO A 251 -14.40 -2.12 -21.09
C PRO A 251 -12.91 -2.48 -21.25
N ALA A 252 -12.44 -3.56 -20.62
CA ALA A 252 -11.02 -3.95 -20.62
C ALA A 252 -10.44 -4.08 -22.04
N ARG A 253 -11.18 -4.73 -22.96
CA ARG A 253 -10.82 -4.86 -24.38
C ARG A 253 -10.53 -3.50 -25.00
N ASP A 254 -11.43 -2.55 -24.82
CA ASP A 254 -11.37 -1.27 -25.51
C ASP A 254 -10.32 -0.34 -24.87
N ILE A 255 -10.15 -0.40 -23.53
CA ILE A 255 -9.06 0.29 -22.82
C ILE A 255 -7.70 -0.25 -23.30
N LEU A 256 -7.51 -1.58 -23.30
CA LEU A 256 -6.23 -2.18 -23.67
C LEU A 256 -5.92 -2.05 -25.18
N ALA A 257 -6.94 -1.96 -26.03
CA ALA A 257 -6.74 -1.66 -27.46
C ALA A 257 -6.09 -0.28 -27.65
N ARG A 258 -6.42 0.70 -26.81
CA ARG A 258 -5.89 2.07 -26.86
C ARG A 258 -4.59 2.24 -26.07
N ALA A 259 -4.29 1.34 -25.13
CA ALA A 259 -3.08 1.41 -24.31
C ALA A 259 -1.82 1.31 -25.18
N THR A 260 -0.81 2.11 -24.83
CA THR A 260 0.51 2.13 -25.49
C THR A 260 1.58 1.55 -24.56
N THR A 261 2.73 1.21 -25.11
CA THR A 261 3.87 0.73 -24.33
C THR A 261 4.38 1.78 -23.33
N ASP A 262 4.37 3.04 -23.72
CA ASP A 262 4.89 4.15 -22.91
C ASP A 262 3.95 4.51 -21.75
N GLY A 263 2.64 4.28 -21.93
CA GLY A 263 1.63 4.49 -20.88
C GLY A 263 1.41 3.28 -19.97
N MET A 264 2.20 2.19 -20.12
CA MET A 264 2.02 0.96 -19.40
C MET A 264 3.05 0.79 -18.27
N VAL A 265 2.57 0.41 -17.10
CA VAL A 265 3.40 0.07 -15.94
C VAL A 265 3.31 -1.42 -15.66
N VAL A 266 4.46 -2.09 -15.59
CA VAL A 266 4.58 -3.49 -15.15
C VAL A 266 4.97 -3.47 -13.67
N LEU A 267 4.02 -3.80 -12.80
CA LEU A 267 4.25 -3.86 -11.36
C LEU A 267 4.94 -5.16 -10.94
N GLY A 268 4.91 -6.19 -11.81
CA GLY A 268 5.54 -7.48 -11.57
C GLY A 268 4.78 -8.36 -10.58
N SER A 269 5.53 -9.23 -9.88
CA SER A 269 4.99 -10.20 -8.93
C SER A 269 4.40 -9.51 -7.70
N MET A 270 3.17 -9.88 -7.37
CA MET A 270 2.49 -9.40 -6.18
C MET A 270 2.81 -10.29 -4.98
N HIS A 271 3.24 -9.67 -3.90
CA HIS A 271 3.63 -10.37 -2.68
C HIS A 271 2.75 -9.97 -1.49
N ILE A 272 2.62 -10.89 -0.55
CA ILE A 272 2.01 -10.67 0.76
C ILE A 272 2.94 -11.19 1.85
N MET A 273 2.80 -10.61 3.02
CA MET A 273 3.35 -11.13 4.26
C MET A 273 2.34 -10.82 5.37
N PRO A 274 1.65 -11.85 5.90
CA PRO A 274 0.60 -11.63 6.90
C PRO A 274 1.10 -10.89 8.13
N SER A 275 2.23 -11.30 8.67
CA SER A 275 2.91 -10.67 9.80
C SER A 275 4.31 -11.27 9.94
N ALA A 276 5.32 -10.48 10.26
CA ALA A 276 6.62 -10.99 10.67
C ALA A 276 6.51 -11.70 12.02
N PRO A 277 7.26 -12.78 12.30
CA PRO A 277 7.26 -13.42 13.61
C PRO A 277 7.77 -12.50 14.72
N VAL A 278 8.88 -11.83 14.47
CA VAL A 278 9.51 -10.86 15.37
C VAL A 278 9.30 -9.46 14.80
N TRP A 279 8.71 -8.57 15.60
CA TRP A 279 8.48 -7.18 15.20
C TRP A 279 9.53 -6.22 15.76
N HIS A 280 10.18 -6.60 16.85
CA HIS A 280 11.16 -5.74 17.50
C HIS A 280 12.17 -6.51 18.34
N THR A 281 13.30 -5.85 18.61
CA THR A 281 14.26 -6.15 19.67
C THR A 281 14.09 -5.10 20.78
N ASN A 282 15.13 -4.84 21.57
CA ASN A 282 15.06 -3.79 22.58
C ASN A 282 15.09 -2.37 21.99
N ARG A 283 15.74 -2.17 20.83
CA ARG A 283 15.95 -0.85 20.21
C ARG A 283 15.63 -0.77 18.72
N VAL A 284 15.34 -1.87 18.08
CA VAL A 284 14.96 -1.94 16.67
C VAL A 284 13.51 -2.38 16.53
N VAL A 285 12.72 -1.73 15.69
CA VAL A 285 11.31 -2.07 15.47
C VAL A 285 10.92 -1.98 14.00
N LEU A 286 10.14 -2.93 13.51
CA LEU A 286 9.59 -2.97 12.15
C LEU A 286 8.28 -2.18 12.06
N VAL A 287 8.11 -1.44 10.97
CA VAL A 287 6.92 -0.61 10.72
C VAL A 287 6.42 -0.77 9.29
N GLY A 288 5.12 -0.86 9.12
CA GLY A 288 4.48 -0.97 7.81
C GLY A 288 4.86 -2.25 7.07
N ASP A 289 5.16 -2.15 5.79
CA ASP A 289 5.44 -3.31 4.93
C ASP A 289 6.70 -4.11 5.34
N ALA A 290 7.55 -3.57 6.20
CA ALA A 290 8.64 -4.33 6.81
C ALA A 290 8.12 -5.38 7.81
N ALA A 291 7.02 -5.08 8.53
CA ALA A 291 6.40 -5.96 9.50
C ALA A 291 5.24 -6.79 8.91
N HIS A 292 4.47 -6.22 7.98
CA HIS A 292 3.24 -6.81 7.45
C HIS A 292 2.90 -6.26 6.06
N VAL A 293 2.53 -7.14 5.14
CA VAL A 293 2.14 -6.75 3.77
C VAL A 293 0.78 -7.37 3.45
N PRO A 294 -0.30 -6.60 3.56
CA PRO A 294 -1.62 -7.11 3.17
C PRO A 294 -1.69 -7.25 1.65
N SER A 295 -2.59 -8.12 1.18
CA SER A 295 -2.85 -8.22 -0.25
C SER A 295 -3.26 -6.87 -0.84
N ASN A 296 -2.74 -6.55 -2.02
CA ASN A 296 -3.18 -5.40 -2.83
C ASN A 296 -4.69 -5.44 -3.13
N SER A 297 -5.30 -6.63 -3.10
CA SER A 297 -6.76 -6.81 -3.26
C SER A 297 -7.59 -6.16 -2.15
N THR A 298 -6.97 -5.81 -1.03
CA THR A 298 -7.64 -5.09 0.07
C THR A 298 -7.69 -3.58 -0.14
N GLY A 299 -6.81 -3.02 -0.99
CA GLY A 299 -6.61 -1.57 -1.10
C GLY A 299 -6.06 -0.92 0.17
N GLN A 300 -5.47 -1.71 1.11
CA GLN A 300 -5.12 -1.24 2.45
C GLN A 300 -3.61 -1.08 2.72
N GLY A 301 -2.72 -1.48 1.81
CA GLY A 301 -1.28 -1.50 2.07
C GLY A 301 -0.74 -0.18 2.64
N ALA A 302 -0.92 0.92 1.91
CA ALA A 302 -0.49 2.24 2.35
C ALA A 302 -1.19 2.68 3.64
N SER A 303 -2.52 2.48 3.75
CA SER A 303 -3.30 2.87 4.93
C SER A 303 -2.84 2.15 6.19
N MET A 304 -2.56 0.84 6.10
CA MET A 304 -2.05 0.05 7.22
C MET A 304 -0.65 0.48 7.65
N SER A 305 0.21 0.82 6.69
CA SER A 305 1.55 1.34 6.95
C SER A 305 1.51 2.71 7.64
N ILE A 306 0.62 3.61 7.18
CA ILE A 306 0.39 4.93 7.77
C ILE A 306 -0.14 4.79 9.21
N GLU A 307 -1.16 3.94 9.44
CA GLU A 307 -1.66 3.65 10.79
C GLU A 307 -0.55 3.13 11.71
N SER A 308 0.27 2.19 11.22
CA SER A 308 1.35 1.59 12.02
C SER A 308 2.40 2.62 12.41
N ALA A 309 2.75 3.54 11.51
CA ALA A 309 3.69 4.62 11.78
C ALA A 309 3.18 5.58 12.88
N VAL A 310 1.92 5.98 12.78
CA VAL A 310 1.28 6.88 13.77
C VAL A 310 1.12 6.19 15.12
N GLU A 311 0.71 4.92 15.15
CA GLU A 311 0.50 4.16 16.37
C GLU A 311 1.81 3.92 17.14
N LEU A 312 2.92 3.60 16.41
CA LEU A 312 4.23 3.46 17.04
C LEU A 312 4.68 4.76 17.70
N ALA A 313 4.54 5.89 17.00
CA ALA A 313 4.92 7.18 17.56
C ALA A 313 4.07 7.55 18.79
N ARG A 314 2.78 7.18 18.80
CA ARG A 314 1.91 7.35 19.96
C ARG A 314 2.38 6.51 21.17
N CYS A 315 2.77 5.25 20.91
CA CYS A 315 3.34 4.39 21.97
C CYS A 315 4.65 4.98 22.52
N LEU A 316 5.54 5.44 21.65
CA LEU A 316 6.83 6.05 22.04
C LEU A 316 6.68 7.41 22.74
N ARG A 317 5.59 8.14 22.52
CA ARG A 317 5.24 9.36 23.23
C ARG A 317 4.93 9.07 24.71
N ASP A 318 4.27 7.97 24.99
CA ASP A 318 3.68 7.70 26.29
C ASP A 318 4.47 6.71 27.15
N LEU A 319 5.28 5.83 26.55
CA LEU A 319 5.94 4.72 27.21
C LEU A 319 7.45 4.71 26.97
N PRO A 320 8.27 4.17 27.91
CA PRO A 320 9.67 3.84 27.63
C PRO A 320 9.79 2.84 26.48
N VAL A 321 10.93 2.88 25.76
CA VAL A 321 11.13 2.18 24.47
C VAL A 321 10.71 0.72 24.48
N PRO A 322 11.15 -0.18 25.38
CA PRO A 322 10.76 -1.58 25.32
C PRO A 322 9.23 -1.77 25.44
N GLN A 323 8.61 -1.07 26.42
CA GLN A 323 7.16 -1.13 26.62
C GLN A 323 6.38 -0.51 25.44
N ALA A 324 6.95 0.55 24.81
CA ALA A 324 6.33 1.16 23.64
C ALA A 324 6.27 0.20 22.46
N PHE A 325 7.33 -0.59 22.23
CA PHE A 325 7.38 -1.59 21.16
C PHE A 325 6.41 -2.75 21.41
N GLU A 326 6.35 -3.25 22.64
CA GLU A 326 5.38 -4.28 23.05
C GLU A 326 3.93 -3.79 22.89
N ALA A 327 3.64 -2.56 23.35
CA ALA A 327 2.32 -1.97 23.22
C ALA A 327 1.93 -1.74 21.74
N TYR A 328 2.86 -1.26 20.93
CA TYR A 328 2.67 -1.10 19.49
C TYR A 328 2.33 -2.43 18.81
N GLU A 329 3.11 -3.48 19.06
CA GLU A 329 2.85 -4.80 18.50
C GLU A 329 1.47 -5.34 18.96
N LYS A 330 1.16 -5.25 20.23
CA LYS A 330 -0.13 -5.68 20.81
C LYS A 330 -1.32 -4.96 20.19
N LEU A 331 -1.19 -3.67 19.89
CA LEU A 331 -2.24 -2.87 19.26
C LEU A 331 -2.38 -3.15 17.77
N ARG A 332 -1.26 -3.38 17.07
CA ARG A 332 -1.25 -3.47 15.61
C ARG A 332 -1.37 -4.88 15.05
N ARG A 333 -0.70 -5.86 15.66
CA ARG A 333 -0.65 -7.23 15.14
C ARG A 333 -2.04 -7.84 14.88
N PRO A 334 -3.00 -7.81 15.80
CA PRO A 334 -4.31 -8.41 15.54
C PRO A 334 -5.03 -7.75 14.35
N ARG A 335 -4.92 -6.42 14.20
CA ARG A 335 -5.55 -5.69 13.12
C ARG A 335 -4.92 -6.01 11.76
N VAL A 336 -3.58 -6.02 11.66
CA VAL A 336 -2.90 -6.29 10.40
C VAL A 336 -3.10 -7.74 9.95
N GLU A 337 -3.12 -8.70 10.87
CA GLU A 337 -3.40 -10.11 10.59
C GLU A 337 -4.85 -10.32 10.13
N GLN A 338 -5.80 -9.61 10.73
CA GLN A 338 -7.19 -9.62 10.27
C GLN A 338 -7.33 -9.09 8.83
N VAL A 339 -6.64 -7.99 8.49
CA VAL A 339 -6.61 -7.44 7.13
C VAL A 339 -5.92 -8.39 6.15
N ALA A 340 -4.82 -9.02 6.56
CA ALA A 340 -4.13 -10.00 5.74
C ALA A 340 -5.01 -11.22 5.43
N ALA A 341 -5.70 -11.79 6.43
CA ALA A 341 -6.63 -12.90 6.24
C ALA A 341 -7.80 -12.54 5.31
N TYR A 342 -8.34 -11.32 5.45
CA TYR A 342 -9.35 -10.82 4.52
C TYR A 342 -8.83 -10.76 3.08
N GLY A 343 -7.60 -10.26 2.89
CA GLY A 343 -6.97 -10.16 1.58
C GLY A 343 -6.64 -11.50 0.94
N GLU A 344 -6.23 -12.50 1.71
CA GLU A 344 -6.00 -13.87 1.21
C GLU A 344 -7.28 -14.48 0.63
N LYS A 345 -8.40 -14.32 1.32
CA LYS A 345 -9.69 -14.78 0.81
C LYS A 345 -10.06 -14.10 -0.50
N ALA A 346 -9.86 -12.79 -0.62
CA ALA A 346 -10.11 -12.04 -1.85
C ALA A 346 -9.17 -12.47 -3.00
N ASN A 347 -7.93 -12.89 -2.72
CA ASN A 347 -7.03 -13.43 -3.73
C ASN A 347 -7.45 -14.80 -4.24
N GLN A 348 -7.88 -15.70 -3.34
CA GLN A 348 -8.38 -17.03 -3.71
C GLN A 348 -9.56 -16.91 -4.68
N ASP A 349 -10.47 -15.95 -4.47
CA ASP A 349 -11.60 -15.70 -5.35
C ASP A 349 -11.14 -15.24 -6.76
N LYS A 350 -10.01 -14.56 -6.90
CA LYS A 350 -9.45 -14.16 -8.20
C LYS A 350 -8.82 -15.32 -8.97
N VAL A 351 -8.24 -16.28 -8.28
CA VAL A 351 -7.58 -17.46 -8.86
C VAL A 351 -8.56 -18.58 -9.19
N ASN A 352 -9.77 -18.56 -8.62
CA ASN A 352 -10.81 -19.57 -8.83
C ASN A 352 -11.14 -19.78 -10.32
N GLY A 353 -11.40 -21.05 -10.70
CA GLY A 353 -11.63 -21.47 -12.07
C GLY A 353 -12.92 -20.91 -12.71
N ARG A 354 -13.04 -21.04 -14.04
CA ARG A 354 -14.14 -20.49 -14.87
C ARG A 354 -15.53 -20.83 -14.36
N ALA A 355 -15.76 -22.05 -13.87
CA ALA A 355 -17.08 -22.49 -13.38
C ALA A 355 -17.48 -21.74 -12.09
N ALA A 356 -16.55 -21.56 -11.16
CA ALA A 356 -16.77 -20.79 -9.94
C ALA A 356 -17.05 -19.30 -10.24
N LYS A 357 -16.32 -18.70 -11.19
CA LYS A 357 -16.55 -17.32 -11.63
C LYS A 357 -17.90 -17.12 -12.30
N ALA A 358 -18.35 -18.08 -13.12
CA ALA A 358 -19.67 -18.02 -13.75
C ALA A 358 -20.81 -18.11 -12.71
N LEU A 359 -20.65 -18.99 -11.71
CA LEU A 359 -21.60 -19.11 -10.60
C LEU A 359 -21.62 -17.84 -9.72
N MET A 360 -20.45 -17.30 -9.40
CA MET A 360 -20.34 -16.03 -8.68
C MET A 360 -21.02 -14.87 -9.44
N GLY A 361 -20.85 -14.78 -10.76
CA GLY A 361 -21.50 -13.77 -11.59
C GLY A 361 -23.04 -13.80 -11.53
N LEU A 362 -23.64 -14.97 -11.32
CA LEU A 362 -25.07 -15.15 -11.16
C LEU A 362 -25.55 -14.86 -9.73
N VAL A 363 -24.81 -15.28 -8.73
CA VAL A 363 -25.19 -15.20 -7.31
C VAL A 363 -24.85 -13.84 -6.71
N MET A 364 -23.71 -13.26 -7.09
CA MET A 364 -23.19 -12.02 -6.50
C MET A 364 -24.18 -10.83 -6.61
N PRO A 365 -24.83 -10.53 -7.74
CA PRO A 365 -25.79 -9.43 -7.83
C PRO A 365 -26.97 -9.57 -6.86
N ILE A 366 -27.42 -10.80 -6.63
CA ILE A 366 -28.52 -11.11 -5.70
C ILE A 366 -28.00 -10.99 -4.25
N ALA A 367 -26.84 -11.56 -3.97
CA ALA A 367 -26.21 -11.50 -2.65
C ALA A 367 -25.89 -10.05 -2.24
N MET A 368 -25.38 -9.22 -3.16
CA MET A 368 -25.12 -7.81 -2.92
C MET A 368 -26.40 -7.05 -2.56
N LYS A 369 -27.48 -7.31 -3.26
CA LYS A 369 -28.75 -6.61 -3.06
C LYS A 369 -29.44 -6.99 -1.74
N LEU A 370 -29.30 -8.25 -1.29
CA LEU A 370 -30.05 -8.80 -0.17
C LEU A 370 -29.23 -8.92 1.13
N PHE A 371 -27.94 -9.20 1.05
CA PHE A 371 -27.13 -9.63 2.21
C PHE A 371 -25.84 -8.84 2.43
N LEU A 372 -25.26 -8.25 1.39
CA LEU A 372 -23.98 -7.58 1.50
C LEU A 372 -24.18 -6.09 1.79
N LYS A 373 -24.19 -5.75 3.09
CA LYS A 373 -24.17 -4.35 3.53
C LYS A 373 -22.71 -3.87 3.57
N PRO A 374 -22.36 -2.78 2.84
CA PRO A 374 -21.00 -2.23 2.83
C PRO A 374 -20.45 -1.98 4.22
N GLU A 375 -21.30 -1.54 5.13
CA GLU A 375 -20.98 -1.31 6.54
C GLU A 375 -20.44 -2.57 7.25
N LYS A 376 -21.05 -3.73 7.01
CA LYS A 376 -20.59 -4.99 7.60
C LYS A 376 -19.34 -5.52 6.94
N MET A 377 -19.14 -5.22 5.65
CA MET A 377 -17.97 -5.68 4.89
C MET A 377 -16.72 -4.84 5.16
N PHE A 378 -16.86 -3.53 5.16
CA PHE A 378 -15.74 -2.59 5.16
C PHE A 378 -15.72 -1.64 6.37
N GLY A 379 -16.80 -1.57 7.19
CA GLY A 379 -16.90 -0.64 8.30
C GLY A 379 -15.78 -0.82 9.33
N TRP A 380 -15.46 -2.05 9.70
CA TRP A 380 -14.35 -2.36 10.60
C TRP A 380 -12.98 -1.94 10.05
N LEU A 381 -12.86 -1.84 8.72
CA LEU A 381 -11.66 -1.50 8.00
C LEU A 381 -11.52 0.02 7.84
N HIS A 382 -12.54 0.68 7.27
CA HIS A 382 -12.50 2.09 6.90
C HIS A 382 -12.77 3.05 8.08
N ARG A 383 -13.55 2.62 9.08
CA ARG A 383 -13.87 3.47 10.25
C ARG A 383 -12.89 3.40 11.39
N HIS A 384 -11.80 2.66 11.23
CA HIS A 384 -10.76 2.64 12.26
C HIS A 384 -10.16 4.05 12.40
N ARG A 385 -10.00 4.47 13.65
CA ARG A 385 -9.42 5.77 14.02
C ARG A 385 -8.42 5.54 15.13
N ILE A 386 -7.28 6.20 15.02
CA ILE A 386 -6.32 6.31 16.10
C ILE A 386 -6.68 7.57 16.87
N ASP A 387 -6.97 7.42 18.14
CA ASP A 387 -7.12 8.55 19.04
C ASP A 387 -5.73 8.95 19.53
N TRP A 388 -5.17 9.97 18.87
CA TRP A 388 -3.83 10.46 19.22
C TRP A 388 -3.74 10.96 20.65
N ASP A 389 -4.79 11.58 21.20
CA ASP A 389 -4.76 12.21 22.49
C ASP A 389 -4.99 11.21 23.65
N ALA A 390 -5.55 10.05 23.35
CA ALA A 390 -5.68 8.97 24.32
C ALA A 390 -4.32 8.41 24.72
N LYS A 391 -4.08 8.28 26.02
CA LYS A 391 -2.85 7.69 26.55
C LYS A 391 -2.76 6.20 26.24
N VAL A 392 -1.55 5.76 25.92
CA VAL A 392 -1.20 4.34 25.86
C VAL A 392 -0.81 3.88 27.26
N ASN A 393 -1.48 2.85 27.76
CA ASN A 393 -1.13 2.20 29.02
C ASN A 393 -0.30 0.93 28.69
N GLY A 394 0.76 0.71 29.44
CA GLY A 394 1.61 -0.48 29.31
C GLY A 394 0.90 -1.77 29.73
#